data_dea79456072abd5fc76727c0ec804490
#
_entry.id   dea79456072abd5fc76727c0ec804490
#
_cell.length_a   1.000
_cell.length_b   1.000
_cell.length_c   1.000
_cell.angle_alpha   90.00
_cell.angle_beta   90.00
_cell.angle_gamma   90.00
#
_symmetry.space_group_name_H-M   'P 1'
#
loop_
_entity.id
_entity.type
_entity.pdbx_description
1 polymer ?
#
loop_
_entity_poly.entity_id
_entity_poly.type
_entity_poly.pdbx_seq_one_letter_code
_entity_poly.pdbx_strand_id
1 'polypeptide(L)'
;NEIGRYLSSFKSSMSALGDWVISTQQQPLEIDYFILAPEGYKLPRAEGNFFDNLIHKIRAFIGSFTTNFNSQSETADGKTDKAIEVWVSTGRDQYDILRRMITESFCKDYKINVELKLVNADAIFPATLSGNGPDVNIQVAASIPINFGFRDGAYDLTQFSDFEEVAARFSPAAIDTFRFKGACYALPDQMSFNMMFYRKDILDELGLAVPKTMDEFLAMVPVLQKNNMDIYSRQPLKLPLELLEVQAVRKT
;
A
#
# COMPACT_ATOMS: atom_id res chain seq x y z
N ASN A 1 21.80 14.44 19.02
CA ASN A 1 21.73 12.98 19.10
C ASN A 1 20.99 12.43 17.88
N GLU A 2 21.73 12.28 16.76
CA GLU A 2 21.11 11.82 15.49
C GLU A 2 20.77 10.33 15.51
N ILE A 3 21.44 9.52 16.34
CA ILE A 3 21.22 8.07 16.43
C ILE A 3 19.78 7.73 16.82
N GLY A 4 19.17 8.46 17.76
CA GLY A 4 17.78 8.22 18.15
C GLY A 4 16.77 8.50 17.04
N ARG A 5 17.10 9.41 16.10
CA ARG A 5 16.24 9.79 14.98
C ARG A 5 16.12 8.67 13.92
N TYR A 6 17.19 7.90 13.76
CA TYR A 6 17.23 6.82 12.75
C TYR A 6 16.98 5.43 13.34
N LEU A 7 16.84 5.29 14.65
CA LEU A 7 16.69 3.99 15.31
C LEU A 7 15.40 3.26 14.90
N SER A 8 14.31 3.98 14.74
CA SER A 8 13.04 3.41 14.27
C SER A 8 13.12 2.92 12.83
N SER A 9 13.73 3.72 11.95
CA SER A 9 13.98 3.34 10.55
C SER A 9 14.93 2.15 10.46
N PHE A 10 15.98 2.12 11.26
CA PHE A 10 16.91 0.99 11.34
C PHE A 10 16.22 -0.29 11.79
N LYS A 11 15.38 -0.24 12.84
CA LYS A 11 14.60 -1.39 13.31
C LYS A 11 13.62 -1.90 12.24
N SER A 12 12.95 -0.98 11.54
CA SER A 12 12.06 -1.35 10.42
C SER A 12 12.81 -2.03 9.30
N SER A 13 14.00 -1.52 8.93
CA SER A 13 14.84 -2.13 7.90
C SER A 13 15.38 -3.51 8.32
N MET A 14 15.72 -3.68 9.60
CA MET A 14 16.12 -4.99 10.12
C MET A 14 14.97 -6.01 10.10
N SER A 15 13.75 -5.58 10.45
CA SER A 15 12.57 -6.44 10.37
C SER A 15 12.29 -6.87 8.92
N ALA A 16 12.28 -5.90 8.01
CA ALA A 16 12.08 -6.18 6.57
C ALA A 16 13.17 -7.12 6.00
N LEU A 17 14.43 -6.95 6.42
CA LEU A 17 15.51 -7.86 6.03
C LEU A 17 15.30 -9.26 6.61
N GLY A 18 14.85 -9.37 7.85
CA GLY A 18 14.51 -10.65 8.48
C GLY A 18 13.41 -11.39 7.74
N ASP A 19 12.32 -10.70 7.41
CA ASP A 19 11.21 -11.26 6.63
C ASP A 19 11.67 -11.68 5.22
N TRP A 20 12.52 -10.90 4.60
CA TRP A 20 13.10 -11.24 3.29
C TRP A 20 13.98 -12.49 3.37
N VAL A 21 14.86 -12.61 4.38
CA VAL A 21 15.70 -13.79 4.59
C VAL A 21 14.83 -15.04 4.80
N ILE A 22 13.77 -14.95 5.61
CA ILE A 22 12.85 -16.06 5.84
C ILE A 22 12.13 -16.46 4.54
N SER A 23 11.65 -15.48 3.76
CA SER A 23 10.97 -15.75 2.49
C SER A 23 11.88 -16.36 1.45
N THR A 24 13.17 -16.01 1.43
CA THR A 24 14.16 -16.60 0.51
C THR A 24 14.60 -18.02 0.92
N GLN A 25 14.49 -18.37 2.22
CA GLN A 25 14.74 -19.74 2.68
C GLN A 25 13.64 -20.72 2.28
N GLN A 26 12.44 -20.23 2.03
CA GLN A 26 11.29 -21.04 1.60
C GLN A 26 11.09 -20.98 0.09
N GLN A 27 12.14 -21.15 -0.69
CA GLN A 27 12.00 -21.28 -2.14
C GLN A 27 11.35 -22.63 -2.49
N PRO A 28 10.13 -22.62 -3.06
CA PRO A 28 9.36 -23.86 -3.23
C PRO A 28 9.82 -24.74 -4.39
N LEU A 29 10.80 -24.30 -5.21
CA LEU A 29 11.23 -25.03 -6.40
C LEU A 29 12.76 -24.94 -6.58
N GLU A 30 13.42 -26.07 -6.45
CA GLU A 30 14.82 -26.28 -6.86
C GLU A 30 14.94 -26.64 -8.35
N ILE A 31 13.95 -26.24 -9.18
CA ILE A 31 13.87 -26.56 -10.59
C ILE A 31 13.89 -25.27 -11.38
N ASP A 32 14.95 -25.04 -12.15
CA ASP A 32 15.09 -23.84 -12.99
C ASP A 32 14.10 -23.86 -14.18
N TYR A 33 13.90 -25.05 -14.77
CA TYR A 33 12.89 -25.25 -15.81
C TYR A 33 12.57 -26.73 -16.00
N PHE A 34 11.41 -27.01 -16.56
CA PHE A 34 11.11 -28.34 -17.11
C PHE A 34 10.68 -28.22 -18.57
N ILE A 35 10.97 -29.24 -19.37
CA ILE A 35 10.59 -29.27 -20.76
C ILE A 35 9.88 -30.57 -21.12
N LEU A 36 8.76 -30.44 -21.83
CA LEU A 36 8.09 -31.55 -22.48
C LEU A 36 8.55 -31.57 -23.95
N ALA A 37 9.31 -32.58 -24.33
CA ALA A 37 9.86 -32.64 -25.65
C ALA A 37 9.50 -33.96 -26.35
N PRO A 38 9.29 -33.97 -27.68
CA PRO A 38 9.08 -35.20 -28.44
C PRO A 38 10.35 -36.06 -28.50
N GLU A 39 10.20 -37.35 -28.86
CA GLU A 39 11.31 -38.26 -29.02
C GLU A 39 12.32 -37.73 -30.04
N GLY A 40 13.63 -37.74 -29.68
CA GLY A 40 14.70 -37.21 -30.52
C GLY A 40 15.00 -35.72 -30.37
N TYR A 41 14.30 -34.98 -29.50
CA TYR A 41 14.61 -33.59 -29.20
C TYR A 41 15.95 -33.47 -28.47
N LYS A 42 16.81 -32.58 -28.95
CA LYS A 42 18.13 -32.34 -28.34
C LYS A 42 17.97 -31.46 -27.09
N LEU A 43 18.04 -32.09 -25.93
CA LEU A 43 17.90 -31.36 -24.65
C LEU A 43 19.01 -30.30 -24.50
N PRO A 44 18.70 -29.13 -23.96
CA PRO A 44 19.70 -28.16 -23.58
C PRO A 44 20.61 -28.75 -22.47
N ARG A 45 21.83 -28.24 -22.37
CA ARG A 45 22.76 -28.69 -21.34
C ARG A 45 22.27 -28.27 -19.98
N ALA A 46 22.29 -29.18 -19.00
CA ALA A 46 21.88 -28.89 -17.62
C ALA A 46 22.82 -27.90 -16.89
N GLU A 47 24.09 -27.88 -17.30
CA GLU A 47 25.11 -26.99 -16.72
C GLU A 47 25.79 -26.17 -17.82
N GLY A 48 25.96 -24.87 -17.57
CA GLY A 48 26.73 -23.99 -18.46
C GLY A 48 28.24 -24.19 -18.29
N ASN A 49 29.00 -23.97 -19.36
CA ASN A 49 30.46 -23.95 -19.30
C ASN A 49 30.94 -22.76 -18.43
N PHE A 50 32.19 -22.80 -17.97
CA PHE A 50 32.81 -21.71 -17.21
C PHE A 50 32.60 -20.32 -17.87
N PHE A 51 32.74 -20.26 -19.20
CA PHE A 51 32.54 -19.01 -19.95
C PHE A 51 31.06 -18.58 -19.97
N ASP A 52 30.13 -19.51 -20.09
CA ASP A 52 28.69 -19.20 -20.03
C ASP A 52 28.31 -18.63 -18.65
N ASN A 53 28.84 -19.25 -17.59
CA ASN A 53 28.63 -18.76 -16.22
C ASN A 53 29.26 -17.38 -15.98
N LEU A 54 30.46 -17.13 -16.55
CA LEU A 54 31.10 -15.82 -16.45
C LEU A 54 30.33 -14.75 -17.20
N ILE A 55 29.88 -15.02 -18.42
CA ILE A 55 29.07 -14.11 -19.22
C ILE A 55 27.72 -13.84 -18.52
N HIS A 56 27.09 -14.88 -17.95
CA HIS A 56 25.87 -14.74 -17.20
C HIS A 56 26.05 -13.81 -15.98
N LYS A 57 27.14 -14.03 -15.20
CA LYS A 57 27.43 -13.16 -14.04
C LYS A 57 27.69 -11.70 -14.44
N ILE A 58 28.40 -11.48 -15.54
CA ILE A 58 28.64 -10.12 -16.07
C ILE A 58 27.32 -9.50 -16.53
N ARG A 59 26.47 -10.23 -17.27
CA ARG A 59 25.16 -9.74 -17.70
C ARG A 59 24.24 -9.47 -16.51
N ALA A 60 24.22 -10.35 -15.51
CA ALA A 60 23.45 -10.15 -14.29
C ALA A 60 23.92 -8.92 -13.51
N PHE A 61 25.25 -8.72 -13.42
CA PHE A 61 25.83 -7.54 -12.79
C PHE A 61 25.44 -6.26 -13.54
N ILE A 62 25.60 -6.20 -14.85
CA ILE A 62 25.19 -5.04 -15.66
C ILE A 62 23.66 -4.86 -15.57
N GLY A 63 22.89 -5.95 -15.66
CA GLY A 63 21.44 -5.94 -15.54
C GLY A 63 20.96 -5.37 -14.20
N SER A 64 21.69 -5.63 -13.12
CA SER A 64 21.33 -5.10 -11.79
C SER A 64 21.35 -3.56 -11.71
N PHE A 65 22.11 -2.89 -12.57
CA PHE A 65 22.13 -1.43 -12.68
C PHE A 65 21.09 -0.87 -13.65
N THR A 66 20.64 -1.67 -14.60
CA THR A 66 19.73 -1.21 -15.67
C THR A 66 18.30 -1.69 -15.49
N THR A 67 18.10 -2.78 -14.74
CA THR A 67 16.76 -3.33 -14.52
C THR A 67 16.13 -2.74 -13.29
N ASN A 68 15.02 -2.05 -13.49
CA ASN A 68 14.20 -1.57 -12.37
C ASN A 68 13.27 -2.69 -11.89
N PHE A 69 13.67 -3.39 -10.83
CA PHE A 69 12.88 -4.49 -10.26
C PHE A 69 11.58 -4.05 -9.58
N ASN A 70 11.39 -2.74 -9.38
CA ASN A 70 10.17 -2.18 -8.79
C ASN A 70 9.14 -1.75 -9.85
N SER A 71 9.48 -1.84 -11.13
CA SER A 71 8.57 -1.57 -12.23
C SER A 71 8.44 -2.80 -13.11
N GLN A 72 7.22 -3.12 -13.51
CA GLN A 72 6.94 -4.15 -14.51
C GLN A 72 5.96 -3.58 -15.51
N SER A 73 6.37 -3.63 -16.78
CA SER A 73 5.50 -3.26 -17.89
C SER A 73 4.65 -4.46 -18.28
N GLU A 74 3.36 -4.32 -18.13
CA GLU A 74 2.38 -5.32 -18.52
C GLU A 74 1.84 -4.96 -19.90
N THR A 75 2.14 -5.80 -20.88
CA THR A 75 1.83 -5.53 -22.28
C THR A 75 0.67 -6.38 -22.75
N ALA A 76 -0.35 -5.75 -23.33
CA ALA A 76 -1.52 -6.46 -23.86
C ALA A 76 -1.20 -7.32 -25.10
N ASP A 77 -0.30 -6.86 -25.99
CA ASP A 77 -0.04 -7.48 -27.29
C ASP A 77 1.44 -7.49 -27.73
N GLY A 78 2.40 -7.32 -26.85
CA GLY A 78 3.83 -7.35 -27.20
C GLY A 78 4.30 -6.20 -28.11
N LYS A 79 3.44 -5.25 -28.46
CA LYS A 79 3.80 -4.02 -29.18
C LYS A 79 4.10 -2.89 -28.19
N THR A 80 5.15 -2.17 -28.45
CA THR A 80 5.66 -1.02 -27.66
C THR A 80 4.79 0.22 -27.87
N ASP A 81 3.51 0.15 -27.58
CA ASP A 81 2.71 1.36 -27.42
C ASP A 81 2.98 1.95 -26.04
N LYS A 82 2.81 3.28 -25.90
CA LYS A 82 3.01 3.96 -24.62
C LYS A 82 2.19 3.28 -23.54
N ALA A 83 2.87 2.81 -22.50
CA ALA A 83 2.20 2.27 -21.32
C ALA A 83 1.77 3.42 -20.41
N ILE A 84 0.62 3.28 -19.77
CA ILE A 84 0.19 4.17 -18.68
C ILE A 84 1.02 3.82 -17.44
N GLU A 85 1.72 4.80 -16.89
CA GLU A 85 2.50 4.63 -15.67
C GLU A 85 1.60 4.75 -14.44
N VAL A 86 1.45 3.65 -13.70
CA VAL A 86 0.62 3.58 -12.50
C VAL A 86 1.51 3.36 -11.28
N TRP A 87 1.40 4.25 -10.29
CA TRP A 87 2.11 4.10 -9.04
C TRP A 87 1.19 3.63 -7.93
N VAL A 88 1.75 2.78 -7.05
CA VAL A 88 1.08 2.28 -5.86
C VAL A 88 2.05 2.28 -4.68
N SER A 89 1.57 2.66 -3.50
CA SER A 89 2.39 2.75 -2.28
C SER A 89 1.87 1.84 -1.17
N THR A 90 1.58 0.59 -1.51
CA THR A 90 1.05 -0.43 -0.60
C THR A 90 2.08 -1.50 -0.27
N GLY A 91 1.67 -2.51 0.51
CA GLY A 91 2.48 -3.70 0.74
C GLY A 91 2.69 -4.51 -0.54
N ARG A 92 3.79 -5.26 -0.58
CA ARG A 92 4.16 -6.09 -1.75
C ARG A 92 3.08 -7.11 -2.11
N ASP A 93 2.40 -7.69 -1.12
CA ASP A 93 1.32 -8.66 -1.35
C ASP A 93 0.16 -8.04 -2.13
N GLN A 94 -0.23 -6.81 -1.77
CA GLN A 94 -1.28 -6.07 -2.46
C GLN A 94 -0.84 -5.65 -3.87
N TYR A 95 0.43 -5.25 -4.02
CA TYR A 95 1.02 -4.97 -5.32
C TYR A 95 0.95 -6.19 -6.25
N ASP A 96 1.29 -7.37 -5.78
CA ASP A 96 1.27 -8.60 -6.59
C ASP A 96 -0.16 -9.02 -6.99
N ILE A 97 -1.15 -8.79 -6.12
CA ILE A 97 -2.55 -9.01 -6.44
C ILE A 97 -3.01 -8.03 -7.53
N LEU A 98 -2.73 -6.75 -7.34
CA LEU A 98 -3.10 -5.71 -8.29
C LEU A 98 -2.46 -5.94 -9.67
N ARG A 99 -1.18 -6.30 -9.67
CA ARG A 99 -0.45 -6.66 -10.88
C ARG A 99 -1.13 -7.79 -11.65
N ARG A 100 -1.53 -8.86 -10.95
CA ARG A 100 -2.27 -9.97 -11.59
C ARG A 100 -3.60 -9.50 -12.16
N MET A 101 -4.36 -8.69 -11.45
CA MET A 101 -5.62 -8.14 -11.94
C MET A 101 -5.42 -7.29 -13.20
N ILE A 102 -4.38 -6.46 -13.23
CA ILE A 102 -4.02 -5.65 -14.40
C ILE A 102 -3.68 -6.56 -15.58
N THR A 103 -2.80 -7.54 -15.39
CA THR A 103 -2.34 -8.42 -16.49
C THR A 103 -3.43 -9.36 -17.00
N GLU A 104 -4.19 -9.96 -16.08
CA GLU A 104 -5.14 -11.04 -16.43
C GLU A 104 -6.47 -10.51 -16.95
N SER A 105 -6.87 -9.31 -16.52
CA SER A 105 -8.16 -8.70 -16.87
C SER A 105 -7.95 -7.38 -17.62
N PHE A 106 -7.50 -6.32 -16.96
CA PHE A 106 -7.51 -4.97 -17.49
C PHE A 106 -6.79 -4.83 -18.84
N CYS A 107 -5.55 -5.29 -18.95
CA CYS A 107 -4.77 -5.18 -20.19
C CYS A 107 -5.40 -5.95 -21.34
N LYS A 108 -6.04 -7.10 -21.06
CA LYS A 108 -6.71 -7.92 -22.07
C LYS A 108 -8.03 -7.32 -22.55
N ASP A 109 -8.82 -6.82 -21.59
CA ASP A 109 -10.16 -6.31 -21.86
C ASP A 109 -10.12 -4.94 -22.57
N TYR A 110 -9.21 -4.07 -22.14
CA TYR A 110 -9.12 -2.69 -22.64
C TYR A 110 -8.00 -2.47 -23.66
N LYS A 111 -7.08 -3.44 -23.84
CA LYS A 111 -5.90 -3.36 -24.73
C LYS A 111 -5.02 -2.15 -24.46
N ILE A 112 -4.90 -1.79 -23.18
CA ILE A 112 -4.06 -0.72 -22.68
C ILE A 112 -2.88 -1.32 -21.95
N ASN A 113 -1.66 -0.89 -22.29
CA ASN A 113 -0.46 -1.29 -21.60
C ASN A 113 -0.34 -0.49 -20.29
N VAL A 114 0.05 -1.17 -19.23
CA VAL A 114 0.23 -0.55 -17.91
C VAL A 114 1.62 -0.87 -17.38
N GLU A 115 2.33 0.16 -16.93
CA GLU A 115 3.56 0.02 -16.17
C GLU A 115 3.28 0.27 -14.68
N LEU A 116 3.11 -0.81 -13.92
CA LEU A 116 2.85 -0.72 -12.48
C LEU A 116 4.17 -0.59 -11.70
N LYS A 117 4.29 0.45 -10.89
CA LYS A 117 5.46 0.70 -10.04
C LYS A 117 5.08 0.74 -8.57
N LEU A 118 5.81 -0.05 -7.76
CA LEU A 118 5.73 0.05 -6.31
C LEU A 118 6.68 1.15 -5.84
N VAL A 119 6.13 2.20 -5.25
CA VAL A 119 6.89 3.38 -4.81
C VAL A 119 6.65 3.68 -3.33
N ASN A 120 7.58 4.39 -2.71
CA ASN A 120 7.35 4.94 -1.38
C ASN A 120 6.39 6.14 -1.49
N ALA A 121 5.40 6.23 -0.61
CA ALA A 121 4.44 7.35 -0.58
C ALA A 121 5.12 8.72 -0.50
N ASP A 122 6.27 8.82 0.18
CA ASP A 122 7.04 10.06 0.30
C ASP A 122 7.68 10.51 -1.02
N ALA A 123 7.84 9.60 -2.00
CA ALA A 123 8.41 9.92 -3.30
C ALA A 123 7.42 10.56 -4.27
N ILE A 124 6.11 10.39 -4.03
CA ILE A 124 5.06 10.83 -4.96
C ILE A 124 5.10 12.36 -5.15
N PHE A 125 5.16 13.10 -4.05
CA PHE A 125 5.12 14.56 -4.09
C PHE A 125 6.34 15.18 -4.80
N PRO A 126 7.59 14.86 -4.43
CA PRO A 126 8.75 15.39 -5.13
C PRO A 126 8.83 14.97 -6.59
N ALA A 127 8.41 13.75 -6.93
CA ALA A 127 8.41 13.27 -8.31
C ALA A 127 7.41 14.07 -9.17
N THR A 128 6.20 14.27 -8.68
CA THR A 128 5.17 15.07 -9.40
C THR A 128 5.64 16.51 -9.60
N LEU A 129 6.25 17.14 -8.58
CA LEU A 129 6.77 18.50 -8.70
C LEU A 129 7.93 18.62 -9.72
N SER A 130 8.71 17.57 -9.89
CA SER A 130 9.82 17.55 -10.86
C SER A 130 9.35 17.16 -12.28
N GLY A 131 8.06 16.93 -12.50
CA GLY A 131 7.53 16.49 -13.78
C GLY A 131 7.79 15.01 -14.11
N ASN A 132 8.23 14.21 -13.11
CA ASN A 132 8.48 12.78 -13.23
C ASN A 132 7.48 11.95 -12.42
N GLY A 133 6.29 12.49 -12.17
CA GLY A 133 5.21 11.79 -11.52
C GLY A 133 4.52 10.77 -12.44
N PRO A 134 3.69 9.87 -11.88
CA PRO A 134 2.93 8.89 -12.66
C PRO A 134 1.78 9.53 -13.43
N ASP A 135 1.27 8.81 -14.43
CA ASP A 135 0.00 9.16 -15.08
C ASP A 135 -1.19 8.92 -14.12
N VAL A 136 -1.11 7.84 -13.34
CA VAL A 136 -2.14 7.48 -12.35
C VAL A 136 -1.47 7.03 -11.04
N ASN A 137 -2.01 7.51 -9.93
CA ASN A 137 -1.62 7.08 -8.60
C ASN A 137 -2.82 6.45 -7.88
N ILE A 138 -2.67 5.25 -7.35
CA ILE A 138 -3.75 4.51 -6.69
C ILE A 138 -3.38 4.15 -5.26
N GLN A 139 -4.41 3.96 -4.43
CA GLN A 139 -4.27 3.62 -3.00
C GLN A 139 -3.46 4.66 -2.21
N VAL A 140 -3.69 5.92 -2.51
CA VAL A 140 -3.07 7.05 -1.81
C VAL A 140 -3.93 7.50 -0.62
N ALA A 141 -3.29 8.13 0.37
CA ALA A 141 -4.03 8.71 1.49
C ALA A 141 -5.01 9.79 1.00
N ALA A 142 -6.22 9.83 1.56
CA ALA A 142 -7.31 10.71 1.12
C ALA A 142 -6.95 12.21 1.08
N SER A 143 -5.97 12.65 1.88
CA SER A 143 -5.48 14.03 1.87
C SER A 143 -4.60 14.39 0.68
N ILE A 144 -4.02 13.40 -0.01
CA ILE A 144 -3.05 13.63 -1.09
C ILE A 144 -3.73 14.27 -2.32
N PRO A 145 -4.84 13.74 -2.87
CA PRO A 145 -5.45 14.29 -4.08
C PRO A 145 -5.82 15.76 -3.95
N ILE A 146 -6.40 16.15 -2.83
CA ILE A 146 -6.77 17.55 -2.57
C ILE A 146 -5.53 18.46 -2.48
N ASN A 147 -4.47 17.99 -1.80
CA ASN A 147 -3.21 18.74 -1.73
C ASN A 147 -2.58 18.93 -3.11
N PHE A 148 -2.67 17.94 -3.98
CA PHE A 148 -2.22 18.06 -5.37
C PHE A 148 -3.12 18.99 -6.18
N GLY A 149 -4.45 18.90 -6.02
CA GLY A 149 -5.39 19.80 -6.66
C GLY A 149 -5.15 21.27 -6.33
N PHE A 150 -4.79 21.59 -5.08
CA PHE A 150 -4.41 22.95 -4.68
C PHE A 150 -3.16 23.50 -5.39
N ARG A 151 -2.30 22.64 -5.90
CA ARG A 151 -1.00 22.96 -6.50
C ARG A 151 -0.95 22.68 -8.00
N ASP A 152 -2.11 22.50 -8.62
CA ASP A 152 -2.24 22.10 -10.04
C ASP A 152 -1.42 20.85 -10.41
N GLY A 153 -1.20 19.96 -9.42
CA GLY A 153 -0.47 18.71 -9.58
C GLY A 153 -1.39 17.49 -9.81
N ALA A 154 -2.71 17.66 -9.77
CA ALA A 154 -3.69 16.63 -10.07
C ALA A 154 -4.66 17.12 -11.15
N TYR A 155 -5.02 16.22 -12.05
CA TYR A 155 -5.98 16.51 -13.11
C TYR A 155 -7.41 16.55 -12.54
N ASP A 156 -8.22 17.48 -13.05
CA ASP A 156 -9.63 17.58 -12.69
C ASP A 156 -10.43 16.53 -13.45
N LEU A 157 -10.89 15.51 -12.74
CA LEU A 157 -11.62 14.38 -13.31
C LEU A 157 -13.00 14.76 -13.88
N THR A 158 -13.58 15.90 -13.48
CA THR A 158 -14.86 16.38 -14.03
C THR A 158 -14.77 16.75 -15.50
N GLN A 159 -13.55 16.89 -16.04
CA GLN A 159 -13.33 17.16 -17.47
C GLN A 159 -13.50 15.92 -18.35
N PHE A 160 -13.55 14.71 -17.78
CA PHE A 160 -13.87 13.52 -18.54
C PHE A 160 -15.38 13.43 -18.80
N SER A 161 -15.75 13.09 -20.02
CA SER A 161 -17.16 13.03 -20.46
C SER A 161 -17.99 11.97 -19.74
N ASP A 162 -17.37 10.93 -19.22
CA ASP A 162 -17.97 9.81 -18.50
C ASP A 162 -17.86 9.94 -16.97
N PHE A 163 -17.34 11.07 -16.48
CA PHE A 163 -17.11 11.27 -15.05
C PHE A 163 -18.37 11.03 -14.19
N GLU A 164 -19.51 11.60 -14.58
CA GLU A 164 -20.75 11.48 -13.81
C GLU A 164 -21.26 10.02 -13.77
N GLU A 165 -21.11 9.27 -14.87
CA GLU A 165 -21.45 7.85 -14.90
C GLU A 165 -20.56 7.04 -13.95
N VAL A 166 -19.26 7.33 -13.96
CA VAL A 166 -18.30 6.66 -13.08
C VAL A 166 -18.52 7.06 -11.63
N ALA A 167 -18.74 8.35 -11.35
CA ALA A 167 -18.99 8.88 -10.01
C ALA A 167 -20.27 8.28 -9.38
N ALA A 168 -21.30 8.01 -10.19
CA ALA A 168 -22.54 7.41 -9.72
C ALA A 168 -22.39 5.99 -9.13
N ARG A 169 -21.25 5.33 -9.38
CA ARG A 169 -20.92 4.01 -8.78
C ARG A 169 -20.52 4.11 -7.31
N PHE A 170 -20.23 5.30 -6.80
CA PHE A 170 -19.78 5.57 -5.46
C PHE A 170 -20.82 6.31 -4.63
N SER A 171 -20.70 6.21 -3.31
CA SER A 171 -21.52 7.06 -2.42
C SER A 171 -21.18 8.54 -2.65
N PRO A 172 -22.19 9.43 -2.77
CA PRO A 172 -21.95 10.86 -2.93
C PRO A 172 -21.02 11.44 -1.86
N ALA A 173 -21.21 11.05 -0.59
CA ALA A 173 -20.36 11.50 0.52
C ALA A 173 -18.89 11.08 0.36
N ALA A 174 -18.59 9.95 -0.30
CA ALA A 174 -17.24 9.52 -0.56
C ALA A 174 -16.57 10.37 -1.66
N ILE A 175 -17.32 10.68 -2.72
CA ILE A 175 -16.84 11.56 -3.81
C ILE A 175 -16.63 13.00 -3.30
N ASP A 176 -17.53 13.52 -2.49
CA ASP A 176 -17.45 14.90 -1.95
C ASP A 176 -16.15 15.14 -1.18
N THR A 177 -15.57 14.09 -0.59
CA THR A 177 -14.28 14.17 0.10
C THR A 177 -13.15 14.62 -0.85
N PHE A 178 -13.26 14.34 -2.14
CA PHE A 178 -12.25 14.65 -3.17
C PHE A 178 -12.63 15.85 -4.04
N ARG A 179 -13.76 16.53 -3.73
CA ARG A 179 -14.20 17.73 -4.44
C ARG A 179 -13.60 18.99 -3.80
N PHE A 180 -13.14 19.88 -4.65
CA PHE A 180 -12.69 21.21 -4.24
C PHE A 180 -12.93 22.24 -5.35
N LYS A 181 -13.59 23.35 -5.03
CA LYS A 181 -13.94 24.44 -5.95
C LYS A 181 -14.64 23.98 -7.25
N GLY A 182 -15.46 22.96 -7.17
CA GLY A 182 -16.19 22.42 -8.31
C GLY A 182 -15.46 21.35 -9.10
N ALA A 183 -14.16 21.18 -8.91
CA ALA A 183 -13.35 20.10 -9.49
C ALA A 183 -13.37 18.83 -8.59
N CYS A 184 -13.03 17.68 -9.17
CA CYS A 184 -12.84 16.42 -8.44
C CYS A 184 -11.48 15.83 -8.82
N TYR A 185 -10.64 15.57 -7.81
CA TYR A 185 -9.24 15.20 -8.04
C TYR A 185 -8.93 13.73 -7.78
N ALA A 186 -9.91 12.96 -7.29
CA ALA A 186 -9.76 11.51 -7.13
C ALA A 186 -11.11 10.82 -7.06
N LEU A 187 -11.07 9.49 -7.23
CA LEU A 187 -12.17 8.58 -6.93
C LEU A 187 -11.82 7.73 -5.72
N PRO A 188 -12.80 7.40 -4.85
CA PRO A 188 -12.54 6.54 -3.70
C PRO A 188 -12.27 5.10 -4.14
N ASP A 189 -11.12 4.56 -3.81
CA ASP A 189 -10.75 3.17 -4.05
C ASP A 189 -10.86 2.29 -2.79
N GLN A 190 -10.95 2.90 -1.62
CA GLN A 190 -11.03 2.22 -0.34
C GLN A 190 -12.07 2.87 0.56
N MET A 191 -12.75 2.04 1.34
CA MET A 191 -13.59 2.50 2.44
C MET A 191 -12.99 2.01 3.75
N SER A 192 -12.66 2.95 4.64
CA SER A 192 -12.21 2.63 5.99
C SER A 192 -13.17 3.23 7.01
N PHE A 193 -13.46 2.47 8.04
CA PHE A 193 -14.27 2.92 9.16
C PHE A 193 -13.68 2.42 10.47
N ASN A 194 -13.87 3.21 11.51
CA ASN A 194 -13.42 2.82 12.83
C ASN A 194 -14.44 1.88 13.45
N MET A 195 -13.96 0.74 13.99
CA MET A 195 -14.77 -0.20 14.75
C MET A 195 -14.24 -0.29 16.17
N MET A 196 -15.16 -0.41 17.11
CA MET A 196 -14.81 -0.70 18.48
C MET A 196 -14.81 -2.20 18.71
N PHE A 197 -13.69 -2.74 19.15
CA PHE A 197 -13.57 -4.12 19.63
C PHE A 197 -13.56 -4.09 21.16
N TYR A 198 -14.31 -4.98 21.76
CA TYR A 198 -14.40 -5.07 23.22
C TYR A 198 -14.49 -6.51 23.71
N ARG A 199 -14.04 -6.73 24.91
CA ARG A 199 -14.18 -8.00 25.65
C ARG A 199 -15.53 -7.99 26.37
N LYS A 200 -16.50 -8.76 25.84
CA LYS A 200 -17.85 -8.81 26.41
C LYS A 200 -17.83 -9.35 27.83
N ASP A 201 -17.04 -10.40 28.08
CA ASP A 201 -16.87 -11.01 29.39
C ASP A 201 -16.39 -10.00 30.46
N ILE A 202 -15.48 -9.10 30.11
CA ILE A 202 -14.98 -8.06 30.99
C ILE A 202 -16.06 -7.00 31.27
N LEU A 203 -16.78 -6.57 30.23
CA LEU A 203 -17.85 -5.60 30.42
C LEU A 203 -18.96 -6.16 31.31
N ASP A 204 -19.32 -7.41 31.13
CA ASP A 204 -20.34 -8.09 31.94
C ASP A 204 -19.86 -8.23 33.40
N GLU A 205 -18.58 -8.59 33.63
CA GLU A 205 -17.99 -8.69 34.98
C GLU A 205 -17.97 -7.35 35.73
N LEU A 206 -17.69 -6.26 35.00
CA LEU A 206 -17.65 -4.91 35.56
C LEU A 206 -19.03 -4.22 35.60
N GLY A 207 -20.09 -4.89 35.14
CA GLY A 207 -21.43 -4.32 35.07
C GLY A 207 -21.56 -3.16 34.08
N LEU A 208 -20.73 -3.11 33.06
CA LEU A 208 -20.68 -2.06 32.05
C LEU A 208 -21.47 -2.47 30.81
N ALA A 209 -22.34 -1.57 30.32
CA ALA A 209 -23.01 -1.76 29.03
C ALA A 209 -22.06 -1.37 27.88
N VAL A 210 -22.27 -1.98 26.70
CA VAL A 210 -21.56 -1.56 25.47
C VAL A 210 -21.95 -0.11 25.13
N PRO A 211 -21.00 0.81 25.05
CA PRO A 211 -21.30 2.23 24.83
C PRO A 211 -21.83 2.45 23.40
N LYS A 212 -22.85 3.27 23.30
CA LYS A 212 -23.45 3.68 22.02
C LYS A 212 -23.03 5.07 21.60
N THR A 213 -22.53 5.86 22.52
CA THR A 213 -22.06 7.22 22.29
C THR A 213 -20.63 7.39 22.78
N MET A 214 -19.97 8.45 22.32
CA MET A 214 -18.62 8.80 22.79
C MET A 214 -18.60 9.17 24.27
N ASP A 215 -19.65 9.83 24.75
CA ASP A 215 -19.77 10.20 26.17
C ASP A 215 -19.90 8.97 27.06
N GLU A 216 -20.71 7.99 26.68
CA GLU A 216 -20.81 6.71 27.37
C GLU A 216 -19.46 5.97 27.36
N PHE A 217 -18.75 5.99 26.23
CA PHE A 217 -17.42 5.40 26.11
C PHE A 217 -16.43 6.08 27.07
N LEU A 218 -16.40 7.41 27.11
CA LEU A 218 -15.53 8.17 28.02
C LEU A 218 -15.87 7.91 29.49
N ALA A 219 -17.15 7.73 29.82
CA ALA A 219 -17.59 7.42 31.19
C ALA A 219 -17.11 6.03 31.68
N MET A 220 -16.85 5.08 30.76
CA MET A 220 -16.30 3.75 31.10
C MET A 220 -14.82 3.80 31.44
N VAL A 221 -14.06 4.75 30.87
CA VAL A 221 -12.59 4.81 30.98
C VAL A 221 -12.08 4.74 32.42
N PRO A 222 -12.61 5.55 33.37
CA PRO A 222 -12.16 5.50 34.77
C PRO A 222 -12.41 4.14 35.44
N VAL A 223 -13.51 3.47 35.08
CA VAL A 223 -13.84 2.14 35.65
C VAL A 223 -12.87 1.10 35.15
N LEU A 224 -12.54 1.11 33.86
CA LEU A 224 -11.56 0.20 33.26
C LEU A 224 -10.16 0.43 33.86
N GLN A 225 -9.72 1.68 33.97
CA GLN A 225 -8.44 2.05 34.55
C GLN A 225 -8.29 1.64 36.02
N LYS A 226 -9.37 1.79 36.81
CA LYS A 226 -9.41 1.33 38.20
C LYS A 226 -9.16 -0.18 38.32
N ASN A 227 -9.56 -0.93 37.32
CA ASN A 227 -9.39 -2.38 37.22
C ASN A 227 -8.13 -2.80 36.44
N ASN A 228 -7.15 -1.91 36.27
CA ASN A 228 -5.88 -2.13 35.55
C ASN A 228 -6.06 -2.53 34.09
N MET A 229 -7.10 -2.03 33.43
CA MET A 229 -7.37 -2.27 32.02
C MET A 229 -7.10 -1.02 31.22
N ASP A 230 -6.49 -1.18 30.04
CA ASP A 230 -6.16 -0.10 29.14
C ASP A 230 -7.15 -0.04 27.97
N ILE A 231 -7.33 1.18 27.45
CA ILE A 231 -8.04 1.45 26.23
C ILE A 231 -7.03 1.79 25.16
N TYR A 232 -7.10 1.08 24.04
CA TYR A 232 -6.30 1.39 22.87
C TYR A 232 -7.13 2.17 21.84
N SER A 233 -6.64 3.31 21.43
CA SER A 233 -7.17 4.06 20.28
C SER A 233 -6.05 4.33 19.27
N ARG A 234 -6.33 4.13 17.99
CA ARG A 234 -5.39 4.43 16.90
C ARG A 234 -5.08 5.92 16.80
N GLN A 235 -6.02 6.77 17.20
CA GLN A 235 -5.80 8.21 17.34
C GLN A 235 -5.70 8.54 18.82
N PRO A 236 -4.82 9.49 19.20
CA PRO A 236 -4.77 9.93 20.58
C PRO A 236 -6.15 10.48 20.98
N LEU A 237 -6.83 9.77 21.85
CA LEU A 237 -8.03 10.29 22.48
C LEU A 237 -7.60 11.54 23.28
N LYS A 238 -8.14 12.70 22.92
CA LYS A 238 -8.07 13.88 23.77
C LYS A 238 -9.00 13.63 24.94
N LEU A 239 -8.49 12.94 25.95
CA LEU A 239 -9.21 12.76 27.20
C LEU A 239 -9.32 14.12 27.89
N PRO A 240 -10.46 14.44 28.49
CA PRO A 240 -10.58 15.61 29.36
C PRO A 240 -9.48 15.59 30.43
N LEU A 241 -8.94 16.76 30.76
CA LEU A 241 -7.86 16.92 31.75
C LEU A 241 -8.14 16.20 33.08
N GLU A 242 -9.39 16.16 33.50
CA GLU A 242 -9.88 15.48 34.70
C GLU A 242 -9.60 13.95 34.70
N LEU A 243 -9.55 13.32 33.51
CA LEU A 243 -9.20 11.88 33.39
C LEU A 243 -7.70 11.65 33.34
N LEU A 244 -6.89 12.66 33.02
CA LEU A 244 -5.42 12.58 33.02
C LEU A 244 -4.83 12.67 34.43
N GLU A 245 -5.50 13.34 35.38
CA GLU A 245 -5.05 13.44 36.77
C GLU A 245 -5.07 12.08 37.48
N VAL A 246 -5.97 11.19 37.12
CA VAL A 246 -6.02 9.81 37.64
C VAL A 246 -4.82 8.98 37.25
N GLN A 247 -4.16 9.28 36.12
CA GLN A 247 -2.92 8.60 35.70
C GLN A 247 -1.68 9.12 36.43
N ALA A 248 -1.65 10.38 36.84
CA ALA A 248 -0.50 10.99 37.52
C ALA A 248 -0.31 10.47 38.95
N VAL A 249 -1.37 10.07 39.62
CA VAL A 249 -1.33 9.57 41.02
C VAL A 249 -0.80 8.13 41.13
N ARG A 250 -0.66 7.39 40.04
CA ARG A 250 -0.22 5.98 40.03
C ARG A 250 1.27 5.74 39.70
N LYS A 251 2.05 6.79 39.46
CA LYS A 251 3.50 6.70 39.19
C LYS A 251 4.41 7.08 40.38
N THR A 252 3.86 7.19 41.55
CA THR A 252 4.60 7.26 42.82
C THR A 252 4.31 5.94 43.64
#